data_18b7734c1554410ec59036053e72510e
#
_entry.id   18b7734c1554410ec59036053e72510e
#
_cell.length_a   1.000
_cell.length_b   1.000
_cell.length_c   1.000
_cell.angle_alpha   90.00
_cell.angle_beta   90.00
_cell.angle_gamma   90.00
#
_symmetry.space_group_name_H-M   'P 1'
#
loop_
_entity.id
_entity.type
_entity.pdbx_description
1 polymer ?
#
loop_
_entity_poly.entity_id
_entity_poly.type
_entity_poly.pdbx_seq_one_letter_code
_entity_poly.pdbx_strand_id
1 'polypeptide(L)'
;MNTGVITSRYAKALLKLVLETGGGDNVYAQVTTMLADPDNMPRPLAPELSKFIELLVRNRRLEYVKLILNTFVRLYDEQLNRRHIRLTTAIAAPELEQRIKQLFEDRLGGEVIIDSKVDPDIIGGFILVVDDRMLDASVSRQIEDIRRQFIEKNKRIV
;
A
#
# COMPACT_ATOMS: atom_id res chain seq x y z
N MET A 1 3.77 3.38 26.71
CA MET A 1 2.49 2.89 26.13
C MET A 1 2.76 2.42 24.73
N ASN A 2 2.26 1.24 24.34
CA ASN A 2 2.59 0.65 23.03
C ASN A 2 1.83 1.40 21.92
N THR A 3 2.53 2.17 21.10
CA THR A 3 1.99 2.98 19.99
C THR A 3 1.11 2.14 19.05
N GLY A 4 1.50 0.90 18.77
CA GLY A 4 0.75 0.00 17.89
C GLY A 4 -0.64 -0.34 18.42
N VAL A 5 -0.80 -0.52 19.73
CA VAL A 5 -2.11 -0.81 20.35
C VAL A 5 -3.04 0.39 20.23
N ILE A 6 -2.51 1.60 20.48
CA ILE A 6 -3.28 2.84 20.33
C ILE A 6 -3.73 3.01 18.89
N THR A 7 -2.81 2.91 17.95
CA THR A 7 -3.07 3.06 16.51
C THR A 7 -4.15 2.09 16.03
N SER A 8 -4.02 0.80 16.38
CA SER A 8 -5.01 -0.22 16.01
C SER A 8 -6.40 0.03 16.62
N ARG A 9 -6.45 0.49 17.87
CA ARG A 9 -7.72 0.78 18.56
C ARG A 9 -8.49 1.93 17.89
N TYR A 10 -7.79 3.04 17.58
CA TYR A 10 -8.40 4.18 16.92
C TYR A 10 -8.80 3.87 15.47
N ALA A 11 -7.95 3.14 14.72
CA ALA A 11 -8.27 2.73 13.37
C ALA A 11 -9.51 1.82 13.30
N LYS A 12 -9.65 0.86 14.23
CA LYS A 12 -10.84 0.02 14.36
C LYS A 12 -12.09 0.83 14.74
N ALA A 13 -11.95 1.84 15.59
CA ALA A 13 -13.07 2.73 15.95
C ALA A 13 -13.55 3.54 14.74
N LEU A 14 -12.62 4.08 13.92
CA LEU A 14 -12.99 4.76 12.68
C LEU A 14 -13.65 3.79 11.70
N LEU A 15 -13.08 2.59 11.51
CA LEU A 15 -13.68 1.56 10.65
C LEU A 15 -15.11 1.25 11.05
N LYS A 16 -15.35 1.01 12.34
CA LYS A 16 -16.70 0.72 12.84
C LYS A 16 -17.67 1.88 12.56
N LEU A 17 -17.23 3.12 12.82
CA LEU A 17 -18.02 4.31 12.56
C LEU A 17 -18.45 4.42 11.10
N VAL A 18 -17.49 4.25 10.16
CA VAL A 18 -17.79 4.39 8.73
C VAL A 18 -18.64 3.25 8.17
N LEU A 19 -18.53 2.04 8.74
CA LEU A 19 -19.40 0.91 8.39
C LEU A 19 -20.84 1.12 8.90
N GLU A 20 -21.01 1.72 10.08
CA GLU A 20 -22.34 2.03 10.64
C GLU A 20 -23.04 3.18 9.90
N THR A 21 -22.27 4.18 9.42
CA THR A 21 -22.84 5.35 8.71
C THR A 21 -22.97 5.14 7.21
N GLY A 22 -22.32 4.13 6.63
CA GLY A 22 -22.29 3.89 5.19
C GLY A 22 -21.39 4.87 4.43
N GLY A 23 -20.63 5.73 5.12
CA GLY A 23 -19.72 6.72 4.53
C GLY A 23 -18.31 6.21 4.20
N GLY A 24 -18.13 4.90 4.18
CA GLY A 24 -16.81 4.27 4.10
C GLY A 24 -16.01 4.66 2.87
N ASP A 25 -16.56 4.59 1.67
CA ASP A 25 -15.84 4.90 0.43
C ASP A 25 -15.42 6.37 0.35
N ASN A 26 -16.27 7.30 0.82
CA ASN A 26 -15.91 8.72 0.85
C ASN A 26 -14.77 8.99 1.85
N VAL A 27 -14.87 8.43 3.05
CA VAL A 27 -13.80 8.56 4.06
C VAL A 27 -12.50 7.91 3.57
N TYR A 28 -12.58 6.74 2.95
CA TYR A 28 -11.44 6.04 2.38
C TYR A 28 -10.74 6.89 1.30
N ALA A 29 -11.48 7.44 0.33
CA ALA A 29 -10.94 8.30 -0.72
C ALA A 29 -10.27 9.56 -0.15
N GLN A 30 -10.87 10.20 0.84
CA GLN A 30 -10.29 11.36 1.50
C GLN A 30 -9.03 11.01 2.28
N VAL A 31 -9.03 9.90 3.00
CA VAL A 31 -7.86 9.43 3.76
C VAL A 31 -6.69 9.07 2.85
N THR A 32 -6.94 8.36 1.74
CA THR A 32 -5.89 8.03 0.76
C THR A 32 -5.29 9.28 0.12
N THR A 33 -6.12 10.29 -0.21
CA THR A 33 -5.63 11.58 -0.71
C THR A 33 -4.75 12.30 0.33
N MET A 34 -5.19 12.37 1.59
CA MET A 34 -4.43 12.98 2.68
C MET A 34 -3.09 12.27 2.97
N LEU A 35 -3.02 10.95 2.78
CA LEU A 35 -1.80 10.18 2.96
C LEU A 35 -0.82 10.33 1.80
N ALA A 36 -1.33 10.50 0.57
CA ALA A 36 -0.53 10.73 -0.63
C ALA A 36 0.05 12.16 -0.66
N ASP A 37 -0.75 13.15 -0.32
CA ASP A 37 -0.35 14.56 -0.30
C ASP A 37 -0.89 15.25 0.97
N PRO A 38 -0.09 15.31 2.04
CA PRO A 38 -0.49 15.92 3.32
C PRO A 38 -0.83 17.41 3.24
N ASP A 39 -0.31 18.11 2.24
CA ASP A 39 -0.56 19.55 2.05
C ASP A 39 -1.90 19.82 1.34
N ASN A 40 -2.42 18.82 0.64
CA ASN A 40 -3.68 18.89 -0.11
C ASN A 40 -4.83 18.21 0.67
N MET A 41 -5.25 18.84 1.75
CA MET A 41 -6.38 18.34 2.52
C MET A 41 -7.70 18.49 1.75
N PRO A 42 -8.46 17.40 1.53
CA PRO A 42 -9.76 17.47 0.87
C PRO A 42 -10.74 18.35 1.66
N ARG A 43 -11.49 19.18 0.95
CA ARG A 43 -12.52 20.04 1.55
C ARG A 43 -13.80 19.97 0.73
N PRO A 44 -14.98 19.76 1.36
CA PRO A 44 -15.19 19.54 2.78
C PRO A 44 -14.74 18.13 3.23
N LEU A 45 -14.32 18.00 4.50
CA LEU A 45 -14.07 16.69 5.11
C LEU A 45 -15.40 15.95 5.34
N ALA A 46 -15.36 14.63 5.17
CA ALA A 46 -16.47 13.78 5.55
C ALA A 46 -16.81 13.97 7.04
N PRO A 47 -18.11 13.99 7.42
CA PRO A 47 -18.53 14.24 8.79
C PRO A 47 -17.90 13.27 9.80
N GLU A 48 -17.74 12.01 9.41
CA GLU A 48 -17.13 10.97 10.21
C GLU A 48 -15.64 11.26 10.45
N LEU A 49 -14.93 11.67 9.41
CA LEU A 49 -13.51 12.00 9.48
C LEU A 49 -13.28 13.27 10.31
N SER A 50 -14.13 14.28 10.16
CA SER A 50 -14.07 15.50 10.96
C SER A 50 -14.25 15.21 12.45
N LYS A 51 -15.29 14.47 12.83
CA LYS A 51 -15.54 14.06 14.22
C LYS A 51 -14.39 13.22 14.78
N PHE A 52 -13.82 12.36 13.94
CA PHE A 52 -12.70 11.51 14.34
C PHE A 52 -11.42 12.34 14.62
N ILE A 53 -11.11 13.31 13.77
CA ILE A 53 -9.98 14.21 13.98
C ILE A 53 -10.18 15.05 15.24
N GLU A 54 -11.37 15.58 15.50
CA GLU A 54 -11.70 16.29 16.75
C GLU A 54 -11.48 15.40 17.98
N LEU A 55 -11.86 14.13 17.91
CA LEU A 55 -11.60 13.15 18.97
C LEU A 55 -10.09 12.96 19.22
N LEU A 56 -9.28 12.89 18.17
CA LEU A 56 -7.82 12.76 18.28
C LEU A 56 -7.20 14.00 18.90
N VAL A 57 -7.67 15.20 18.54
CA VAL A 57 -7.23 16.48 19.14
C VAL A 57 -7.57 16.52 20.64
N ARG A 58 -8.82 16.20 21.00
CA ARG A 58 -9.27 16.16 22.40
C ARG A 58 -8.44 15.21 23.26
N ASN A 59 -8.06 14.07 22.68
CA ASN A 59 -7.28 13.06 23.38
C ASN A 59 -5.75 13.27 23.30
N ARG A 60 -5.29 14.37 22.68
CA ARG A 60 -3.88 14.68 22.44
C ARG A 60 -3.15 13.55 21.68
N ARG A 61 -3.78 12.99 20.64
CA ARG A 61 -3.28 11.87 19.84
C ARG A 61 -3.06 12.23 18.38
N LEU A 62 -3.04 13.52 18.06
CA LEU A 62 -2.87 13.99 16.67
C LEU A 62 -1.51 13.58 16.07
N GLU A 63 -0.48 13.42 16.89
CA GLU A 63 0.85 12.95 16.47
C GLU A 63 0.80 11.54 15.80
N TYR A 64 -0.19 10.72 16.16
CA TYR A 64 -0.37 9.37 15.59
C TYR A 64 -1.33 9.33 14.41
N VAL A 65 -1.88 10.47 13.96
CA VAL A 65 -2.91 10.52 12.92
C VAL A 65 -2.48 9.77 11.65
N LYS A 66 -1.27 9.99 11.16
CA LYS A 66 -0.75 9.32 9.96
C LYS A 66 -0.72 7.80 10.11
N LEU A 67 -0.24 7.29 11.26
CA LEU A 67 -0.20 5.86 11.54
C LEU A 67 -1.60 5.25 11.67
N ILE A 68 -2.52 6.00 12.31
CA ILE A 68 -3.91 5.58 12.49
C ILE A 68 -4.62 5.50 11.14
N LEU A 69 -4.47 6.51 10.29
CA LEU A 69 -5.07 6.55 8.96
C LEU A 69 -4.52 5.46 8.03
N ASN A 70 -3.21 5.20 8.04
CA ASN A 70 -2.63 4.07 7.31
C ASN A 70 -3.20 2.72 7.78
N THR A 71 -3.34 2.56 9.10
CA THR A 71 -3.93 1.33 9.66
C THR A 71 -5.40 1.21 9.29
N PHE A 72 -6.15 2.32 9.25
CA PHE A 72 -7.55 2.34 8.81
C PHE A 72 -7.68 1.90 7.35
N VAL A 73 -6.88 2.46 6.43
CA VAL A 73 -6.87 2.07 5.00
C VAL A 73 -6.68 0.56 4.87
N ARG A 74 -5.65 0.00 5.52
CA ARG A 74 -5.39 -1.44 5.51
C ARG A 74 -6.57 -2.27 6.03
N LEU A 75 -7.17 -1.87 7.16
CA LEU A 75 -8.31 -2.59 7.73
C LEU A 75 -9.57 -2.47 6.85
N TYR A 76 -9.76 -1.34 6.18
CA TYR A 76 -10.87 -1.13 5.26
C TYR A 76 -10.72 -1.98 4.01
N ASP A 77 -9.50 -2.07 3.45
CA ASP A 77 -9.20 -2.95 2.32
C ASP A 77 -9.39 -4.43 2.68
N GLU A 78 -8.92 -4.85 3.87
CA GLU A 78 -9.18 -6.20 4.40
C GLU A 78 -10.69 -6.50 4.51
N GLN A 79 -11.48 -5.53 4.99
CA GLN A 79 -12.94 -5.67 5.12
C GLN A 79 -13.65 -5.84 3.77
N LEU A 80 -13.17 -5.14 2.74
CA LEU A 80 -13.71 -5.22 1.37
C LEU A 80 -13.05 -6.32 0.52
N ASN A 81 -12.16 -7.10 1.13
CA ASN A 81 -11.35 -8.09 0.42
C ASN A 81 -10.59 -7.48 -0.79
N ARG A 82 -10.10 -6.26 -0.62
CA ARG A 82 -9.25 -5.56 -1.59
C ARG A 82 -7.79 -5.86 -1.32
N ARG A 83 -7.01 -6.00 -2.40
CA ARG A 83 -5.57 -6.20 -2.31
C ARG A 83 -4.81 -5.19 -3.16
N HIS A 84 -3.84 -4.55 -2.54
CA HIS A 84 -2.93 -3.64 -3.23
C HIS A 84 -1.71 -4.39 -3.72
N ILE A 85 -1.46 -4.29 -5.02
CA ILE A 85 -0.29 -4.86 -5.68
C ILE A 85 0.51 -3.71 -6.27
N ARG A 86 1.76 -3.58 -5.87
CA ARG A 86 2.67 -2.63 -6.51
C ARG A 86 3.47 -3.34 -7.59
N LEU A 87 3.36 -2.83 -8.81
CA LEU A 87 4.07 -3.32 -9.98
C LEU A 87 5.08 -2.27 -10.43
N THR A 88 6.36 -2.63 -10.49
CA THR A 88 7.40 -1.78 -11.09
C THR A 88 7.88 -2.42 -12.38
N THR A 89 7.92 -1.64 -13.47
CA THR A 89 8.36 -2.07 -14.79
C THR A 89 9.35 -1.08 -15.37
N ALA A 90 10.23 -1.51 -16.27
CA ALA A 90 11.19 -0.61 -16.92
C ALA A 90 10.53 0.38 -17.89
N ILE A 91 9.42 -0.02 -18.50
CA ILE A 91 8.58 0.76 -19.41
C ILE A 91 7.12 0.53 -19.06
N ALA A 92 6.23 1.42 -19.49
CA ALA A 92 4.79 1.23 -19.31
C ALA A 92 4.32 -0.10 -19.95
N ALA A 93 3.63 -0.94 -19.18
CA ALA A 93 3.22 -2.29 -19.59
C ALA A 93 1.76 -2.59 -19.21
N PRO A 94 0.78 -1.91 -19.85
CA PRO A 94 -0.64 -2.05 -19.49
C PRO A 94 -1.18 -3.48 -19.68
N GLU A 95 -0.68 -4.20 -20.66
CA GLU A 95 -1.07 -5.61 -20.87
C GLU A 95 -0.61 -6.52 -19.72
N LEU A 96 0.60 -6.28 -19.18
CA LEU A 96 1.11 -7.01 -18.03
C LEU A 96 0.29 -6.70 -16.78
N GLU A 97 -0.08 -5.43 -16.58
CA GLU A 97 -0.94 -5.02 -15.47
C GLU A 97 -2.28 -5.76 -15.49
N GLN A 98 -2.94 -5.79 -16.64
CA GLN A 98 -4.22 -6.50 -16.80
C GLN A 98 -4.09 -7.99 -16.52
N ARG A 99 -3.03 -8.63 -17.02
CA ARG A 99 -2.79 -10.06 -16.81
C ARG A 99 -2.53 -10.37 -15.33
N ILE A 100 -1.75 -9.52 -14.65
CA ILE A 100 -1.49 -9.67 -13.22
C ILE A 100 -2.79 -9.49 -12.44
N LYS A 101 -3.58 -8.46 -12.76
CA LYS A 101 -4.86 -8.20 -12.12
C LYS A 101 -5.78 -9.41 -12.21
N GLN A 102 -6.02 -9.92 -13.41
CA GLN A 102 -6.87 -11.09 -13.64
C GLN A 102 -6.36 -12.33 -12.90
N LEU A 103 -5.05 -12.59 -12.97
CA LEU A 103 -4.45 -13.74 -12.29
C LEU A 103 -4.68 -13.73 -10.78
N PHE A 104 -4.58 -12.54 -10.16
CA PHE A 104 -4.75 -12.41 -8.72
C PHE A 104 -6.22 -12.40 -8.32
N GLU A 105 -7.10 -11.78 -9.10
CA GLU A 105 -8.56 -11.84 -8.89
C GLU A 105 -9.08 -13.28 -8.96
N ASP A 106 -8.63 -14.05 -9.95
CA ASP A 106 -9.03 -15.45 -10.14
C ASP A 106 -8.53 -16.37 -9.02
N ARG A 107 -7.33 -16.11 -8.49
CA ARG A 107 -6.72 -17.00 -7.48
C ARG A 107 -7.05 -16.65 -6.04
N LEU A 108 -7.17 -15.37 -5.72
CA LEU A 108 -7.34 -14.90 -4.35
C LEU A 108 -8.78 -14.50 -4.06
N GLY A 109 -9.56 -14.22 -5.10
CA GLY A 109 -10.87 -13.58 -4.98
C GLY A 109 -10.75 -12.15 -4.48
N GLY A 110 -11.82 -11.35 -4.68
CA GLY A 110 -11.83 -9.93 -4.28
C GLY A 110 -11.31 -8.99 -5.35
N GLU A 111 -11.24 -7.72 -5.01
CA GLU A 111 -10.81 -6.65 -5.90
C GLU A 111 -9.29 -6.45 -5.81
N VAL A 112 -8.61 -6.39 -6.95
CA VAL A 112 -7.17 -6.13 -7.03
C VAL A 112 -6.93 -4.72 -7.56
N ILE A 113 -6.23 -3.91 -6.77
CA ILE A 113 -5.78 -2.57 -7.13
C ILE A 113 -4.29 -2.64 -7.43
N ILE A 114 -3.91 -2.24 -8.66
CA ILE A 114 -2.50 -2.24 -9.07
C ILE A 114 -1.98 -0.81 -9.06
N ASP A 115 -0.93 -0.58 -8.26
CA ASP A 115 -0.15 0.64 -8.24
C ASP A 115 1.07 0.46 -9.15
N SER A 116 0.97 0.97 -10.39
CA SER A 116 2.05 0.85 -11.37
C SER A 116 3.07 1.96 -11.25
N LYS A 117 4.34 1.60 -11.26
CA LYS A 117 5.48 2.52 -11.32
C LYS A 117 6.39 2.13 -12.47
N VAL A 118 6.80 3.13 -13.27
CA VAL A 118 7.86 2.94 -14.27
C VAL A 118 9.20 3.35 -13.66
N ASP A 119 10.17 2.44 -13.72
CA ASP A 119 11.52 2.64 -13.21
C ASP A 119 12.52 2.04 -14.20
N PRO A 120 13.16 2.88 -15.05
CA PRO A 120 14.11 2.41 -16.05
C PRO A 120 15.36 1.72 -15.47
N ASP A 121 15.69 1.96 -14.21
CA ASP A 121 16.89 1.42 -13.55
C ASP A 121 16.84 -0.10 -13.38
N ILE A 122 15.64 -0.69 -13.44
CA ILE A 122 15.50 -2.16 -13.43
C ILE A 122 15.92 -2.80 -14.76
N ILE A 123 16.19 -2.00 -15.81
CA ILE A 123 16.65 -2.38 -17.17
C ILE A 123 15.58 -3.13 -17.96
N GLY A 124 14.83 -4.04 -17.33
CA GLY A 124 13.78 -4.86 -17.91
C GLY A 124 13.16 -5.80 -16.88
N GLY A 125 12.16 -6.58 -17.30
CA GLY A 125 11.39 -7.42 -16.40
C GLY A 125 10.44 -6.60 -15.51
N PHE A 126 10.16 -7.11 -14.32
CA PHE A 126 9.27 -6.45 -13.37
C PHE A 126 9.62 -6.78 -11.93
N ILE A 127 9.19 -5.90 -11.01
CA ILE A 127 9.19 -6.14 -9.57
C ILE A 127 7.73 -6.08 -9.12
N LEU A 128 7.28 -7.11 -8.41
CA LEU A 128 5.93 -7.24 -7.89
C LEU A 128 5.98 -7.28 -6.36
N VAL A 129 5.22 -6.41 -5.72
CA VAL A 129 5.05 -6.42 -4.25
C VAL A 129 3.59 -6.66 -3.93
N VAL A 130 3.32 -7.73 -3.21
CA VAL A 130 1.98 -8.12 -2.76
C VAL A 130 2.04 -8.30 -1.25
N ASP A 131 1.30 -7.47 -0.54
CA ASP A 131 1.37 -7.39 0.93
C ASP A 131 2.84 -7.20 1.40
N ASP A 132 3.39 -8.17 2.13
CA ASP A 132 4.77 -8.16 2.65
C ASP A 132 5.75 -8.98 1.78
N ARG A 133 5.31 -9.49 0.64
CA ARG A 133 6.13 -10.33 -0.25
C ARG A 133 6.52 -9.57 -1.49
N MET A 134 7.81 -9.63 -1.82
CA MET A 134 8.37 -9.04 -3.02
C MET A 134 8.91 -10.16 -3.95
N LEU A 135 8.48 -10.11 -5.20
CA LEU A 135 9.03 -10.89 -6.30
C LEU A 135 9.79 -9.94 -7.21
N ASP A 136 11.10 -10.08 -7.25
CA ASP A 136 11.98 -9.31 -8.12
C ASP A 136 12.41 -10.20 -9.29
N ALA A 137 11.82 -9.95 -10.44
CA ALA A 137 12.13 -10.58 -11.73
C ALA A 137 12.79 -9.59 -12.70
N SER A 138 13.50 -8.59 -12.18
CA SER A 138 14.20 -7.59 -12.97
C SER A 138 15.47 -8.14 -13.62
N VAL A 139 15.81 -7.59 -14.77
CA VAL A 139 17.07 -7.89 -15.46
C VAL A 139 18.27 -7.38 -14.64
N SER A 140 18.13 -6.23 -13.98
CA SER A 140 19.13 -5.68 -13.08
C SER A 140 19.55 -6.70 -12.01
N ARG A 141 18.57 -7.32 -11.35
CA ARG A 141 18.80 -8.37 -10.35
C ARG A 141 19.51 -9.59 -10.92
N GLN A 142 19.11 -10.03 -12.10
CA GLN A 142 19.75 -11.18 -12.76
C GLN A 142 21.23 -10.90 -13.10
N ILE A 143 21.55 -9.69 -13.56
CA ILE A 143 22.94 -9.26 -13.83
C ILE A 143 23.75 -9.24 -12.54
N GLU A 144 23.20 -8.71 -11.44
CA GLU A 144 23.89 -8.71 -10.15
C GLU A 144 24.18 -10.11 -9.62
N ASP A 145 23.25 -11.03 -9.75
CA ASP A 145 23.39 -12.42 -9.32
C ASP A 145 24.48 -13.13 -10.16
N ILE A 146 24.50 -12.92 -11.47
CA ILE A 146 25.55 -13.43 -12.35
C ILE A 146 26.92 -12.86 -11.94
N ARG A 147 27.01 -11.54 -11.76
CA ARG A 147 28.26 -10.89 -11.33
C ARG A 147 28.79 -11.45 -10.02
N ARG A 148 27.91 -11.66 -9.05
CA ARG A 148 28.24 -12.27 -7.75
C ARG A 148 28.81 -13.67 -7.92
N GLN A 149 28.16 -14.51 -8.73
CA GLN A 149 28.62 -15.87 -9.01
C GLN A 149 30.03 -15.90 -9.66
N PHE A 150 30.32 -14.96 -10.59
CA PHE A 150 31.61 -14.85 -11.19
C PHE A 150 32.69 -14.45 -10.18
N ILE A 151 32.40 -13.50 -9.29
CA ILE A 151 33.35 -13.07 -8.25
C ILE A 151 33.63 -14.22 -7.28
N GLU A 152 32.62 -14.97 -6.85
CA GLU A 152 32.78 -16.10 -5.95
C GLU A 152 33.56 -17.26 -6.56
N LYS A 153 33.33 -17.56 -7.84
CA LYS A 153 34.12 -18.59 -8.57
C LYS A 153 35.59 -18.20 -8.73
N ASN A 154 35.87 -16.93 -9.03
CA ASN A 154 37.25 -16.46 -9.18
C ASN A 154 38.04 -16.41 -7.86
N LYS A 155 37.38 -16.23 -6.71
CA LYS A 155 38.01 -16.29 -5.39
C LYS A 155 38.43 -17.72 -4.98
N ARG A 156 37.90 -18.76 -5.64
CA ARG A 156 38.28 -20.18 -5.38
C ARG A 156 39.42 -20.69 -6.22
N ILE A 157 40.00 -19.87 -7.11
CA ILE A 157 41.07 -20.26 -8.02
C ILE A 157 42.45 -19.67 -7.57
N VAL A 158 42.49 -19.00 -6.40
CA VAL A 158 43.74 -18.51 -5.78
C VAL A 158 44.03 -19.30 -4.51
#